data_fa2be5b9c64b251db3c403bed6e873a3
#
_entry.id   fa2be5b9c64b251db3c403bed6e873a3
#
_cell.length_a   1.000
_cell.length_b   1.000
_cell.length_c   1.000
_cell.angle_alpha   90.00
_cell.angle_beta   90.00
_cell.angle_gamma   90.00
#
_symmetry.space_group_name_H-M   'P 1'
#
loop_
_entity.id
_entity.type
_entity.pdbx_description
1 polymer ?
#
loop_
_entity_poly.entity_id
_entity_poly.type
_entity_poly.pdbx_seq_one_letter_code
_entity_poly.pdbx_strand_id
1 'polypeptide(L)'
;MATAKKLPSGSWRCLVFSHYEDLFNEDGSPMIDEKTGKQKQKRIYESFTSDLQGRRGKRDAEAQAAQFLAEKDRKKRPENWTVKEAFENYIKLKDHVLSETTLRGYETIARNQIGQIADISLRKLSQEDVQSWINILSVKLSPKTVKNAYGLFTAVMRMYLPDMHFHTTLPSAKAYEGYVPSDQDITDLICYIRGSELEKAVLLAAFGSLRRGEVFGLTKEDIKGNSIRIRETKVRGRSGIIKKGPKTQSSYRYIIMPEFVIRKFDDIESGPLVRMHPEDLSKNFKKVLRSAGIPEFRYHDLRHYTASIMHALNIPDQYIMKRGGWKSDRVLKRVYRGTIAPEEERFTDRINEHFTEMMQHAMQHDKRKAL
;
A
#
# COMPACT_ATOMS: atom_id res chain seq x y z
N MET A 1 4.89 14.79 -45.43
CA MET A 1 5.28 16.14 -44.95
C MET A 1 4.12 17.08 -45.19
N ALA A 2 3.83 18.02 -44.31
CA ALA A 2 2.81 19.02 -44.51
C ALA A 2 3.27 19.98 -45.60
N THR A 3 2.38 20.31 -46.52
CA THR A 3 2.72 21.14 -47.72
C THR A 3 1.98 22.48 -47.60
N ALA A 4 2.71 23.57 -47.77
CA ALA A 4 2.13 24.91 -47.73
C ALA A 4 1.34 25.24 -49.00
N LYS A 5 0.19 25.90 -48.80
CA LYS A 5 -0.69 26.41 -49.87
C LYS A 5 -0.58 27.92 -49.94
N LYS A 6 -0.61 28.47 -51.17
CA LYS A 6 -0.58 29.91 -51.41
C LYS A 6 -1.99 30.47 -51.11
N LEU A 7 -2.05 31.53 -50.34
CA LEU A 7 -3.27 32.25 -50.02
C LEU A 7 -3.55 33.35 -51.10
N PRO A 8 -4.81 33.82 -51.20
CA PRO A 8 -5.16 34.93 -52.11
C PRO A 8 -4.37 36.21 -51.87
N SER A 9 -3.89 36.43 -50.63
CA SER A 9 -3.01 37.54 -50.22
C SER A 9 -1.59 37.46 -50.75
N GLY A 10 -1.23 36.32 -51.38
CA GLY A 10 0.16 36.06 -51.85
C GLY A 10 1.05 35.38 -50.81
N SER A 11 0.66 35.35 -49.52
CA SER A 11 1.36 34.64 -48.48
C SER A 11 1.15 33.12 -48.56
N TRP A 12 2.01 32.36 -47.86
CA TRP A 12 1.98 30.89 -47.86
C TRP A 12 1.57 30.38 -46.47
N ARG A 13 0.63 29.41 -46.41
CA ARG A 13 0.13 28.83 -45.16
C ARG A 13 0.30 27.30 -45.17
N CYS A 14 0.89 26.77 -44.12
CA CYS A 14 0.97 25.34 -43.83
C CYS A 14 0.10 25.01 -42.64
N LEU A 15 -0.83 24.07 -42.78
CA LEU A 15 -1.70 23.57 -41.71
C LEU A 15 -1.15 22.23 -41.22
N VAL A 16 -1.00 22.10 -39.90
CA VAL A 16 -0.48 20.88 -39.26
C VAL A 16 -1.46 20.44 -38.20
N PHE A 17 -1.79 19.17 -38.18
CA PHE A 17 -2.62 18.60 -37.13
C PHE A 17 -1.96 18.75 -35.74
N SER A 18 -2.67 19.44 -34.84
CA SER A 18 -2.23 19.67 -33.47
C SER A 18 -2.73 18.58 -32.52
N HIS A 19 -4.04 18.50 -32.29
CA HIS A 19 -4.64 17.54 -31.36
C HIS A 19 -6.11 17.33 -31.67
N TYR A 20 -6.75 16.40 -30.94
CA TYR A 20 -8.21 16.29 -30.91
C TYR A 20 -8.73 17.03 -29.70
N GLU A 21 -9.83 17.80 -29.91
CA GLU A 21 -10.59 18.48 -28.85
C GLU A 21 -11.93 17.76 -28.68
N ASP A 22 -12.26 17.42 -27.45
CA ASP A 22 -13.51 16.75 -27.11
C ASP A 22 -14.69 17.74 -27.31
N LEU A 23 -15.75 17.29 -27.94
CA LEU A 23 -16.96 18.09 -28.15
C LEU A 23 -17.95 17.81 -27.02
N PHE A 24 -18.56 18.91 -26.54
CA PHE A 24 -19.59 18.89 -25.51
C PHE A 24 -20.84 19.57 -26.06
N ASN A 25 -22.01 19.13 -25.57
CA ASN A 25 -23.30 19.80 -25.84
C ASN A 25 -23.40 21.10 -25.04
N GLU A 26 -24.40 21.93 -25.30
CA GLU A 26 -24.62 23.19 -24.58
C GLU A 26 -24.87 23.00 -23.08
N ASP A 27 -25.31 21.82 -22.65
CA ASP A 27 -25.53 21.45 -21.26
C ASP A 27 -24.24 20.91 -20.55
N GLY A 28 -23.09 20.90 -21.24
CA GLY A 28 -21.82 20.40 -20.72
C GLY A 28 -21.67 18.87 -20.76
N SER A 29 -22.65 18.13 -21.28
CA SER A 29 -22.54 16.69 -21.47
C SER A 29 -21.67 16.35 -22.69
N PRO A 30 -20.93 15.20 -22.67
CA PRO A 30 -20.11 14.79 -23.81
C PRO A 30 -20.98 14.48 -25.03
N MET A 31 -20.61 15.04 -26.20
CA MET A 31 -21.30 14.75 -27.48
C MET A 31 -20.89 13.36 -27.97
N ILE A 32 -21.81 12.41 -28.03
CA ILE A 32 -21.54 11.02 -28.41
C ILE A 32 -21.88 10.81 -29.90
N ASP A 33 -21.07 10.04 -30.59
CA ASP A 33 -21.32 9.58 -31.94
C ASP A 33 -22.30 8.38 -31.90
N GLU A 34 -23.46 8.52 -32.50
CA GLU A 34 -24.56 7.52 -32.47
C GLU A 34 -24.15 6.17 -33.10
N LYS A 35 -23.22 6.19 -34.07
CA LYS A 35 -22.80 4.97 -34.79
C LYS A 35 -21.72 4.20 -34.04
N THR A 36 -20.82 4.92 -33.35
CA THR A 36 -19.63 4.31 -32.71
C THR A 36 -19.71 4.25 -31.19
N GLY A 37 -20.65 4.96 -30.55
CA GLY A 37 -20.79 5.12 -29.11
C GLY A 37 -19.62 5.86 -28.46
N LYS A 38 -18.73 6.49 -29.24
CA LYS A 38 -17.57 7.22 -28.73
C LYS A 38 -17.84 8.72 -28.69
N GLN A 39 -17.16 9.42 -27.79
CA GLN A 39 -17.23 10.88 -27.73
C GLN A 39 -16.72 11.48 -29.04
N LYS A 40 -17.50 12.42 -29.60
CA LYS A 40 -17.11 13.16 -30.81
C LYS A 40 -15.92 14.06 -30.48
N GLN A 41 -14.97 14.11 -31.42
CA GLN A 41 -13.77 14.92 -31.30
C GLN A 41 -13.59 15.77 -32.57
N LYS A 42 -13.18 17.03 -32.40
CA LYS A 42 -12.78 17.93 -33.44
C LYS A 42 -11.29 17.89 -33.65
N ARG A 43 -10.86 17.84 -34.92
CA ARG A 43 -9.44 17.94 -35.27
C ARG A 43 -8.98 19.40 -35.21
N ILE A 44 -8.05 19.74 -34.38
CA ILE A 44 -7.46 21.07 -34.27
C ILE A 44 -6.17 21.11 -35.05
N TYR A 45 -5.98 22.15 -35.84
CA TYR A 45 -4.82 22.39 -36.68
C TYR A 45 -4.15 23.68 -36.29
N GLU A 46 -2.80 23.66 -36.18
CA GLU A 46 -1.97 24.85 -36.07
C GLU A 46 -1.65 25.39 -37.48
N SER A 47 -1.62 26.70 -37.60
CA SER A 47 -1.42 27.42 -38.85
C SER A 47 -0.11 28.19 -38.81
N PHE A 48 0.79 27.83 -39.73
CA PHE A 48 2.07 28.51 -39.92
C PHE A 48 2.01 29.29 -41.24
N THR A 49 2.15 30.62 -41.13
CA THR A 49 2.00 31.52 -42.29
C THR A 49 3.30 32.29 -42.50
N SER A 50 3.71 32.43 -43.77
CA SER A 50 4.85 33.22 -44.17
C SER A 50 4.42 34.24 -45.22
N ASP A 51 4.75 35.51 -45.01
CA ASP A 51 4.46 36.60 -45.90
C ASP A 51 5.55 36.80 -47.01
N LEU A 52 6.59 35.95 -46.98
CA LEU A 52 7.61 35.96 -47.99
C LEU A 52 7.05 35.48 -49.36
N GLN A 53 7.46 36.14 -50.43
CA GLN A 53 6.97 35.84 -51.78
C GLN A 53 7.61 34.60 -52.41
N GLY A 54 6.86 33.92 -53.26
CA GLY A 54 7.35 32.83 -54.10
C GLY A 54 7.79 31.58 -53.36
N ARG A 55 8.84 30.90 -53.84
CA ARG A 55 9.35 29.66 -53.28
C ARG A 55 9.96 29.82 -51.89
N ARG A 56 10.43 31.03 -51.51
CA ARG A 56 10.98 31.32 -50.18
C ARG A 56 9.91 31.27 -49.11
N GLY A 57 8.70 31.90 -49.35
CA GLY A 57 7.59 31.85 -48.45
C GLY A 57 7.03 30.45 -48.22
N LYS A 58 6.98 29.64 -49.31
CA LYS A 58 6.59 28.25 -49.22
C LYS A 58 7.52 27.46 -48.28
N ARG A 59 8.84 27.56 -48.47
CA ARG A 59 9.85 26.87 -47.66
C ARG A 59 9.83 27.34 -46.21
N ASP A 60 9.62 28.60 -45.94
CA ASP A 60 9.57 29.15 -44.61
C ASP A 60 8.35 28.63 -43.84
N ALA A 61 7.14 28.67 -44.39
CA ALA A 61 5.95 28.10 -43.78
C ALA A 61 6.07 26.57 -43.54
N GLU A 62 6.67 25.85 -44.48
CA GLU A 62 6.95 24.41 -44.32
C GLU A 62 7.99 24.13 -43.26
N ALA A 63 9.03 24.98 -43.12
CA ALA A 63 10.06 24.84 -42.10
C ALA A 63 9.50 25.08 -40.69
N GLN A 64 8.68 26.11 -40.50
CA GLN A 64 7.97 26.38 -39.24
C GLN A 64 7.05 25.22 -38.85
N ALA A 65 6.29 24.68 -39.79
CA ALA A 65 5.44 23.52 -39.61
C ALA A 65 6.24 22.25 -39.25
N ALA A 66 7.36 22.04 -39.88
CA ALA A 66 8.27 20.92 -39.62
C ALA A 66 8.90 21.03 -38.20
N GLN A 67 9.29 22.24 -37.81
CA GLN A 67 9.81 22.52 -36.45
C GLN A 67 8.76 22.20 -35.39
N PHE A 68 7.52 22.67 -35.58
CA PHE A 68 6.42 22.35 -34.66
C PHE A 68 6.17 20.83 -34.54
N LEU A 69 6.15 20.11 -35.67
CA LEU A 69 6.02 18.64 -35.65
C LEU A 69 7.18 17.96 -34.90
N ALA A 70 8.40 18.41 -35.17
CA ALA A 70 9.58 17.86 -34.48
C ALA A 70 9.53 18.11 -32.97
N GLU A 71 9.10 19.31 -32.54
CA GLU A 71 8.92 19.63 -31.13
C GLU A 71 7.78 18.82 -30.51
N LYS A 72 6.65 18.65 -31.22
CA LYS A 72 5.53 17.83 -30.80
C LYS A 72 5.93 16.36 -30.62
N ASP A 73 6.66 15.78 -31.56
CA ASP A 73 7.15 14.40 -31.47
C ASP A 73 8.21 14.28 -30.37
N ARG A 74 9.04 15.31 -30.17
CA ARG A 74 10.01 15.37 -29.08
C ARG A 74 9.35 15.40 -27.69
N LYS A 75 8.21 16.13 -27.54
CA LYS A 75 7.42 16.16 -26.30
C LYS A 75 6.76 14.80 -26.02
N LYS A 76 6.41 14.02 -27.04
CA LYS A 76 5.79 12.69 -26.87
C LYS A 76 6.77 11.60 -26.43
N ARG A 77 8.07 11.81 -26.58
CA ARG A 77 9.07 10.82 -26.16
C ARG A 77 9.17 10.79 -24.63
N PRO A 78 9.05 9.61 -23.99
CA PRO A 78 9.08 9.50 -22.52
C PRO A 78 10.30 10.13 -21.86
N GLU A 79 11.45 10.09 -22.52
CA GLU A 79 12.70 10.69 -22.04
C GLU A 79 12.68 12.22 -21.88
N ASN A 80 11.73 12.90 -22.55
CA ASN A 80 11.55 14.35 -22.42
C ASN A 80 10.46 14.72 -21.39
N TRP A 81 9.74 13.75 -20.86
CA TRP A 81 8.78 13.98 -19.79
C TRP A 81 9.49 14.43 -18.51
N THR A 82 8.81 15.20 -17.72
CA THR A 82 9.22 15.46 -16.33
C THR A 82 9.00 14.19 -15.48
N VAL A 83 9.69 14.12 -14.35
CA VAL A 83 9.48 13.03 -13.37
C VAL A 83 8.01 12.95 -12.99
N LYS A 84 7.34 14.08 -12.79
CA LYS A 84 5.92 14.16 -12.46
C LYS A 84 5.05 13.52 -13.55
N GLU A 85 5.23 13.90 -14.80
CA GLU A 85 4.50 13.33 -15.94
C GLU A 85 4.72 11.82 -16.06
N ALA A 86 5.96 11.36 -15.84
CA ALA A 86 6.28 9.95 -15.86
C ALA A 86 5.56 9.17 -14.74
N PHE A 87 5.49 9.72 -13.52
CA PHE A 87 4.75 9.13 -12.41
C PHE A 87 3.24 9.05 -12.71
N GLU A 88 2.65 10.14 -13.19
CA GLU A 88 1.22 10.21 -13.52
C GLU A 88 0.86 9.18 -14.60
N ASN A 89 1.64 9.11 -15.68
CA ASN A 89 1.44 8.13 -16.74
C ASN A 89 1.65 6.69 -16.24
N TYR A 90 2.67 6.44 -15.42
CA TYR A 90 2.90 5.12 -14.83
C TYR A 90 1.70 4.67 -14.00
N ILE A 91 1.18 5.54 -13.12
CA ILE A 91 0.03 5.24 -12.28
C ILE A 91 -1.21 4.96 -13.14
N LYS A 92 -1.46 5.78 -14.16
CA LYS A 92 -2.57 5.60 -15.10
C LYS A 92 -2.50 4.26 -15.84
N LEU A 93 -1.31 3.87 -16.33
CA LEU A 93 -1.11 2.59 -17.01
C LEU A 93 -1.28 1.37 -16.10
N LYS A 94 -1.13 1.54 -14.79
CA LYS A 94 -1.33 0.47 -13.80
C LYS A 94 -2.76 0.42 -13.24
N ASP A 95 -3.64 1.30 -13.71
CA ASP A 95 -5.06 1.26 -13.33
C ASP A 95 -5.68 -0.08 -13.73
N HIS A 96 -6.63 -0.55 -12.94
CA HIS A 96 -7.28 -1.86 -13.06
C HIS A 96 -6.36 -3.09 -12.89
N VAL A 97 -5.03 -2.94 -12.96
CA VAL A 97 -4.06 -4.02 -12.74
C VAL A 97 -3.62 -4.07 -11.28
N LEU A 98 -3.35 -2.92 -10.68
CA LEU A 98 -2.97 -2.82 -9.28
C LEU A 98 -4.18 -2.60 -8.38
N SER A 99 -4.03 -2.96 -7.12
CA SER A 99 -5.10 -2.73 -6.16
C SER A 99 -5.31 -1.23 -5.89
N GLU A 100 -6.56 -0.82 -5.66
CA GLU A 100 -6.95 0.54 -5.26
C GLU A 100 -6.09 1.12 -4.13
N THR A 101 -5.77 0.30 -3.13
CA THR A 101 -4.91 0.71 -2.01
C THR A 101 -3.48 1.00 -2.46
N THR A 102 -2.96 0.23 -3.43
CA THR A 102 -1.62 0.44 -4.01
C THR A 102 -1.59 1.71 -4.84
N LEU A 103 -2.59 1.89 -5.71
CA LEU A 103 -2.70 3.10 -6.55
C LEU A 103 -2.83 4.36 -5.70
N ARG A 104 -3.68 4.35 -4.67
CA ARG A 104 -3.78 5.45 -3.70
C ARG A 104 -2.43 5.76 -3.03
N GLY A 105 -1.66 4.72 -2.68
CA GLY A 105 -0.30 4.89 -2.14
C GLY A 105 0.64 5.56 -3.15
N TYR A 106 0.57 5.17 -4.41
CA TYR A 106 1.37 5.76 -5.49
C TYR A 106 0.98 7.22 -5.75
N GLU A 107 -0.31 7.54 -5.81
CA GLU A 107 -0.80 8.92 -5.93
C GLU A 107 -0.35 9.80 -4.75
N THR A 108 -0.35 9.25 -3.54
CA THR A 108 0.16 9.96 -2.35
C THR A 108 1.65 10.27 -2.48
N ILE A 109 2.45 9.33 -2.97
CA ILE A 109 3.88 9.53 -3.23
C ILE A 109 4.07 10.59 -4.32
N ALA A 110 3.37 10.46 -5.44
CA ALA A 110 3.46 11.39 -6.56
C ALA A 110 3.07 12.82 -6.17
N ARG A 111 2.08 12.98 -5.30
CA ARG A 111 1.62 14.30 -4.85
C ARG A 111 2.54 14.94 -3.82
N ASN A 112 3.06 14.17 -2.85
CA ASN A 112 3.64 14.71 -1.64
C ASN A 112 5.15 14.50 -1.51
N GLN A 113 5.76 13.61 -2.31
CA GLN A 113 7.12 13.15 -2.04
C GLN A 113 8.12 13.38 -3.17
N ILE A 114 7.67 13.66 -4.40
CA ILE A 114 8.56 13.89 -5.54
C ILE A 114 8.87 15.37 -5.80
N GLY A 115 8.28 16.30 -5.03
CA GLY A 115 8.26 17.73 -5.36
C GLY A 115 9.60 18.33 -5.79
N GLN A 116 10.72 17.92 -5.16
CA GLN A 116 12.04 18.42 -5.49
C GLN A 116 12.52 18.03 -6.90
N ILE A 117 12.15 16.85 -7.37
CA ILE A 117 12.57 16.32 -8.69
C ILE A 117 11.43 16.37 -9.71
N ALA A 118 10.24 16.82 -9.30
CA ALA A 118 9.00 16.72 -10.08
C ALA A 118 9.12 17.34 -11.49
N ASP A 119 9.74 18.50 -11.58
CA ASP A 119 9.82 19.28 -12.82
C ASP A 119 11.11 19.01 -13.63
N ILE A 120 11.99 18.14 -13.12
CA ILE A 120 13.19 17.74 -13.84
C ILE A 120 12.79 16.78 -14.99
N SER A 121 13.26 17.07 -16.20
CA SER A 121 13.09 16.16 -17.33
C SER A 121 13.85 14.86 -17.07
N LEU A 122 13.25 13.72 -17.41
CA LEU A 122 13.88 12.40 -17.24
C LEU A 122 15.28 12.32 -17.86
N ARG A 123 15.48 12.95 -19.01
CA ARG A 123 16.77 13.00 -19.71
C ARG A 123 17.86 13.79 -18.96
N LYS A 124 17.46 14.77 -18.13
CA LYS A 124 18.38 15.64 -17.39
C LYS A 124 18.58 15.18 -15.93
N LEU A 125 17.82 14.18 -15.50
CA LEU A 125 17.86 13.71 -14.13
C LEU A 125 19.21 13.06 -13.83
N SER A 126 19.95 13.63 -12.90
CA SER A 126 21.27 13.15 -12.48
C SER A 126 21.21 12.24 -11.24
N GLN A 127 22.29 11.51 -11.01
CA GLN A 127 22.50 10.73 -9.78
C GLN A 127 22.45 11.63 -8.53
N GLU A 128 22.99 12.84 -8.62
CA GLU A 128 23.03 13.81 -7.53
C GLU A 128 21.63 14.34 -7.17
N ASP A 129 20.79 14.61 -8.19
CA ASP A 129 19.41 15.02 -7.98
C ASP A 129 18.64 13.97 -7.16
N VAL A 130 18.80 12.69 -7.53
CA VAL A 130 18.11 11.58 -6.86
C VAL A 130 18.63 11.40 -5.43
N GLN A 131 19.95 11.48 -5.20
CA GLN A 131 20.51 11.37 -3.85
C GLN A 131 20.08 12.56 -2.97
N SER A 132 20.12 13.79 -3.50
CA SER A 132 19.67 15.00 -2.81
C SER A 132 18.19 14.91 -2.42
N TRP A 133 17.34 14.44 -3.33
CA TRP A 133 15.93 14.18 -3.06
C TRP A 133 15.74 13.18 -1.90
N ILE A 134 16.46 12.06 -1.91
CA ILE A 134 16.41 11.07 -0.83
C ILE A 134 16.88 11.67 0.50
N ASN A 135 17.94 12.48 0.49
CA ASN A 135 18.44 13.14 1.69
C ASN A 135 17.38 14.05 2.31
N ILE A 136 16.70 14.88 1.50
CA ILE A 136 15.62 15.76 1.97
C ILE A 136 14.43 14.98 2.51
N LEU A 137 14.01 13.91 1.83
CA LEU A 137 12.95 13.05 2.34
C LEU A 137 13.32 12.40 3.67
N SER A 138 14.59 12.02 3.83
CA SER A 138 15.08 11.33 5.04
C SER A 138 15.06 12.20 6.29
N VAL A 139 15.13 13.52 6.14
CA VAL A 139 14.99 14.47 7.26
C VAL A 139 13.54 14.50 7.79
N LYS A 140 12.56 14.36 6.91
CA LYS A 140 11.13 14.58 7.23
C LYS A 140 10.33 13.29 7.43
N LEU A 141 10.78 12.19 6.85
CA LEU A 141 10.00 10.97 6.74
C LEU A 141 10.73 9.75 7.34
N SER A 142 9.95 8.76 7.74
CA SER A 142 10.52 7.50 8.21
C SER A 142 11.30 6.78 7.11
N PRO A 143 12.36 6.01 7.44
CA PRO A 143 13.11 5.21 6.48
C PRO A 143 12.25 4.30 5.61
N LYS A 144 11.17 3.76 6.17
CA LYS A 144 10.22 2.92 5.42
C LYS A 144 9.47 3.73 4.36
N THR A 145 9.05 4.95 4.69
CA THR A 145 8.35 5.84 3.76
C THR A 145 9.27 6.25 2.61
N VAL A 146 10.52 6.61 2.93
CA VAL A 146 11.54 6.95 1.93
C VAL A 146 11.80 5.76 0.99
N LYS A 147 11.97 4.55 1.54
CA LYS A 147 12.14 3.33 0.73
C LYS A 147 10.94 3.03 -0.17
N ASN A 148 9.72 3.33 0.27
CA ASN A 148 8.52 3.17 -0.56
C ASN A 148 8.51 4.18 -1.72
N ALA A 149 8.86 5.45 -1.47
CA ALA A 149 8.97 6.49 -2.50
C ALA A 149 10.04 6.13 -3.54
N TYR A 150 11.23 5.73 -3.08
CA TYR A 150 12.30 5.29 -3.96
C TYR A 150 11.94 4.03 -4.74
N GLY A 151 11.23 3.08 -4.14
CA GLY A 151 10.75 1.87 -4.82
C GLY A 151 9.78 2.17 -5.97
N LEU A 152 8.88 3.14 -5.80
CA LEU A 152 8.03 3.60 -6.90
C LEU A 152 8.85 4.35 -7.95
N PHE A 153 9.75 5.25 -7.54
CA PHE A 153 10.66 5.95 -8.45
C PHE A 153 11.43 4.97 -9.34
N THR A 154 12.07 3.97 -8.76
CA THR A 154 12.82 2.96 -9.54
C THR A 154 11.93 2.16 -10.48
N ALA A 155 10.69 1.87 -10.10
CA ALA A 155 9.73 1.19 -10.97
C ALA A 155 9.33 2.06 -12.18
N VAL A 156 9.15 3.37 -11.98
CA VAL A 156 8.89 4.35 -13.04
C VAL A 156 10.09 4.48 -13.96
N MET A 157 11.29 4.67 -13.39
CA MET A 157 12.52 4.80 -14.17
C MET A 157 12.79 3.54 -15.02
N ARG A 158 12.65 2.37 -14.46
CA ARG A 158 12.79 1.10 -15.19
C ARG A 158 11.85 0.98 -16.40
N MET A 159 10.67 1.59 -16.32
CA MET A 159 9.70 1.56 -17.41
C MET A 159 10.06 2.53 -18.55
N TYR A 160 10.55 3.73 -18.22
CA TYR A 160 10.74 4.80 -19.20
C TYR A 160 12.22 5.03 -19.58
N LEU A 161 13.14 4.64 -18.70
CA LEU A 161 14.59 4.74 -18.90
C LEU A 161 15.25 3.43 -18.43
N PRO A 162 15.03 2.29 -19.10
CA PRO A 162 15.49 0.97 -18.65
C PRO A 162 17.02 0.88 -18.51
N ASP A 163 17.77 1.63 -19.29
CA ASP A 163 19.23 1.62 -19.30
C ASP A 163 19.84 2.55 -18.23
N MET A 164 19.03 3.36 -17.54
CA MET A 164 19.48 4.28 -16.51
C MET A 164 19.35 3.66 -15.13
N HIS A 165 20.47 3.55 -14.43
CA HIS A 165 20.54 2.99 -13.07
C HIS A 165 21.03 4.04 -12.07
N PHE A 166 20.28 4.18 -10.97
CA PHE A 166 20.64 5.09 -9.87
C PHE A 166 21.18 4.30 -8.68
N HIS A 167 22.40 4.59 -8.26
CA HIS A 167 23.05 4.00 -7.10
C HIS A 167 22.83 4.90 -5.88
N THR A 168 21.69 4.78 -5.23
CA THR A 168 21.24 5.68 -4.17
C THR A 168 21.40 5.05 -2.79
N THR A 169 22.05 5.77 -1.88
CA THR A 169 22.12 5.39 -0.47
C THR A 169 20.78 5.70 0.21
N LEU A 170 20.16 4.67 0.77
CA LEU A 170 18.87 4.78 1.45
C LEU A 170 19.03 4.75 2.97
N PRO A 171 18.17 5.45 3.73
CA PRO A 171 18.23 5.46 5.18
C PRO A 171 17.99 4.05 5.74
N SER A 172 18.79 3.68 6.75
CA SER A 172 18.60 2.43 7.50
C SER A 172 17.40 2.56 8.44
N ALA A 173 16.58 1.52 8.50
CA ALA A 173 15.51 1.44 9.49
C ALA A 173 16.05 0.73 10.74
N LYS A 174 15.90 1.36 11.91
CA LYS A 174 16.06 0.65 13.19
C LYS A 174 14.98 -0.44 13.27
N ALA A 175 15.31 -1.55 13.91
CA ALA A 175 14.31 -2.57 14.21
C ALA A 175 13.19 -1.94 15.04
N TYR A 176 11.94 -2.30 14.72
CA TYR A 176 10.81 -1.85 15.52
C TYR A 176 10.74 -2.73 16.76
N GLU A 177 11.08 -2.14 17.90
CA GLU A 177 10.93 -2.72 19.24
C GLU A 177 9.59 -2.21 19.81
N GLY A 178 8.49 -2.67 19.22
CA GLY A 178 7.15 -2.30 19.70
C GLY A 178 6.80 -3.05 20.99
N TYR A 179 6.10 -2.37 21.89
CA TYR A 179 5.52 -3.02 23.06
C TYR A 179 4.51 -4.09 22.62
N VAL A 180 4.66 -5.29 23.15
CA VAL A 180 3.66 -6.37 23.01
C VAL A 180 2.85 -6.39 24.30
N PRO A 181 1.52 -6.22 24.23
CA PRO A 181 0.69 -6.15 25.43
C PRO A 181 0.71 -7.49 26.16
N SER A 182 0.66 -7.42 27.48
CA SER A 182 0.49 -8.56 28.40
C SER A 182 -0.99 -8.98 28.50
N ASP A 183 -1.25 -10.13 29.09
CA ASP A 183 -2.62 -10.58 29.39
C ASP A 183 -3.35 -9.58 30.31
N GLN A 184 -2.62 -8.95 31.25
CA GLN A 184 -3.18 -7.94 32.12
C GLN A 184 -3.61 -6.69 31.32
N ASP A 185 -2.75 -6.18 30.42
CA ASP A 185 -3.10 -5.03 29.59
C ASP A 185 -4.35 -5.29 28.75
N ILE A 186 -4.48 -6.49 28.20
CA ILE A 186 -5.65 -6.86 27.39
C ILE A 186 -6.90 -6.97 28.27
N THR A 187 -6.78 -7.52 29.46
CA THR A 187 -7.88 -7.62 30.43
C THR A 187 -8.36 -6.23 30.84
N ASP A 188 -7.43 -5.35 31.24
CA ASP A 188 -7.73 -3.98 31.65
C ASP A 188 -8.37 -3.19 30.50
N LEU A 189 -7.83 -3.34 29.28
CA LEU A 189 -8.40 -2.74 28.09
C LEU A 189 -9.85 -3.18 27.86
N ILE A 190 -10.12 -4.50 27.89
CA ILE A 190 -11.47 -5.04 27.66
C ILE A 190 -12.44 -4.56 28.76
N CYS A 191 -12.01 -4.53 30.02
CA CYS A 191 -12.79 -4.01 31.11
C CYS A 191 -13.15 -2.53 30.91
N TYR A 192 -12.18 -1.72 30.50
CA TYR A 192 -12.36 -0.28 30.27
C TYR A 192 -13.34 0.05 29.12
N ILE A 193 -13.28 -0.72 28.03
CA ILE A 193 -14.09 -0.49 26.82
C ILE A 193 -15.40 -1.29 26.79
N ARG A 194 -15.75 -1.95 27.87
CA ARG A 194 -16.93 -2.82 27.94
C ARG A 194 -18.20 -2.12 27.44
N GLY A 195 -18.98 -2.82 26.61
CA GLY A 195 -20.21 -2.33 25.99
C GLY A 195 -20.05 -1.39 24.81
N SER A 196 -18.80 -1.05 24.42
CA SER A 196 -18.55 -0.17 23.28
C SER A 196 -18.37 -0.94 21.97
N GLU A 197 -18.53 -0.24 20.84
CA GLU A 197 -18.17 -0.81 19.52
C GLU A 197 -16.67 -1.16 19.41
N LEU A 198 -15.82 -0.46 20.18
CA LEU A 198 -14.38 -0.76 20.23
C LEU A 198 -14.12 -2.10 20.92
N GLU A 199 -14.91 -2.50 21.92
CA GLU A 199 -14.81 -3.82 22.54
C GLU A 199 -14.97 -4.93 21.50
N LYS A 200 -16.03 -4.85 20.68
CA LYS A 200 -16.28 -5.82 19.59
C LYS A 200 -15.06 -5.95 18.66
N ALA A 201 -14.49 -4.82 18.25
CA ALA A 201 -13.32 -4.80 17.37
C ALA A 201 -12.06 -5.39 18.06
N VAL A 202 -11.83 -5.06 19.33
CA VAL A 202 -10.68 -5.56 20.11
C VAL A 202 -10.79 -7.06 20.34
N LEU A 203 -11.94 -7.57 20.74
CA LEU A 203 -12.17 -9.01 20.96
C LEU A 203 -11.90 -9.82 19.68
N LEU A 204 -12.37 -9.37 18.53
CA LEU A 204 -12.12 -10.01 17.25
C LEU A 204 -10.64 -10.04 16.88
N ALA A 205 -9.92 -8.96 17.15
CA ALA A 205 -8.49 -8.87 16.85
C ALA A 205 -7.62 -9.67 17.83
N ALA A 206 -7.89 -9.53 19.16
CA ALA A 206 -7.11 -10.13 20.23
C ALA A 206 -7.32 -11.64 20.36
N PHE A 207 -8.52 -12.15 20.15
CA PHE A 207 -8.78 -13.58 20.27
C PHE A 207 -8.90 -14.31 18.93
N GLY A 208 -9.26 -13.61 17.86
CA GLY A 208 -9.37 -14.16 16.51
C GLY A 208 -8.12 -13.95 15.64
N SER A 209 -7.15 -13.17 16.09
CA SER A 209 -6.00 -12.79 15.26
C SER A 209 -6.40 -12.12 13.93
N LEU A 210 -7.50 -11.34 13.92
CA LEU A 210 -8.00 -10.69 12.71
C LEU A 210 -7.25 -9.40 12.38
N ARG A 211 -7.10 -9.15 11.08
CA ARG A 211 -6.60 -7.85 10.60
C ARG A 211 -7.71 -6.80 10.71
N ARG A 212 -7.33 -5.53 10.89
CA ARG A 212 -8.28 -4.41 10.94
C ARG A 212 -9.33 -4.48 9.81
N GLY A 213 -8.87 -4.65 8.57
CA GLY A 213 -9.79 -4.71 7.44
C GLY A 213 -10.73 -5.92 7.45
N GLU A 214 -10.28 -7.06 7.97
CA GLU A 214 -11.10 -8.26 8.15
C GLU A 214 -12.19 -8.01 9.20
N VAL A 215 -11.83 -7.40 10.34
CA VAL A 215 -12.79 -7.04 11.42
C VAL A 215 -13.95 -6.19 10.87
N PHE A 216 -13.65 -5.16 10.09
CA PHE A 216 -14.68 -4.32 9.49
C PHE A 216 -15.39 -4.95 8.28
N GLY A 217 -14.80 -6.02 7.71
CA GLY A 217 -15.44 -6.80 6.64
C GLY A 217 -16.53 -7.76 7.13
N LEU A 218 -16.47 -8.16 8.43
CA LEU A 218 -17.37 -9.15 8.99
C LEU A 218 -18.81 -8.63 9.12
N THR A 219 -19.74 -9.56 8.87
CA THR A 219 -21.18 -9.36 9.04
C THR A 219 -21.76 -10.51 9.88
N LYS A 220 -23.01 -10.36 10.34
CA LYS A 220 -23.70 -11.41 11.12
C LYS A 220 -23.78 -12.73 10.39
N GLU A 221 -23.93 -12.68 9.07
CA GLU A 221 -24.02 -13.83 8.18
C GLU A 221 -22.71 -14.64 8.11
N ASP A 222 -21.61 -14.06 8.60
CA ASP A 222 -20.33 -14.75 8.70
C ASP A 222 -20.16 -15.59 9.96
N ILE A 223 -21.08 -15.48 10.93
CA ILE A 223 -21.11 -16.25 12.18
C ILE A 223 -21.99 -17.50 11.97
N LYS A 224 -21.46 -18.67 12.31
CA LYS A 224 -22.20 -19.92 12.38
C LYS A 224 -21.78 -20.69 13.65
N GLY A 225 -22.64 -20.70 14.67
CA GLY A 225 -22.26 -21.15 16.00
C GLY A 225 -21.07 -20.36 16.51
N ASN A 226 -20.03 -21.01 16.99
CA ASN A 226 -18.80 -20.35 17.45
C ASN A 226 -17.78 -20.11 16.35
N SER A 227 -18.11 -20.38 15.08
CA SER A 227 -17.21 -20.22 13.94
C SER A 227 -17.49 -18.93 13.18
N ILE A 228 -16.43 -18.17 12.89
CA ILE A 228 -16.48 -16.96 12.07
C ILE A 228 -15.77 -17.24 10.75
N ARG A 229 -16.45 -16.94 9.64
CA ARG A 229 -15.89 -17.07 8.28
C ARG A 229 -15.27 -15.74 7.85
N ILE A 230 -13.96 -15.75 7.56
CA ILE A 230 -13.25 -14.59 7.00
C ILE A 230 -13.25 -14.69 5.48
N ARG A 231 -14.00 -13.82 4.81
CA ARG A 231 -14.15 -13.80 3.34
C ARG A 231 -13.94 -12.45 2.70
N GLU A 232 -14.05 -11.38 3.46
CA GLU A 232 -13.98 -10.01 2.96
C GLU A 232 -13.09 -9.13 3.84
N THR A 233 -12.60 -8.06 3.28
CA THR A 233 -11.88 -7.02 4.01
C THR A 233 -12.32 -5.65 3.53
N LYS A 234 -12.55 -4.70 4.44
CA LYS A 234 -12.75 -3.30 4.10
C LYS A 234 -11.43 -2.56 4.15
N VAL A 235 -11.10 -1.87 3.07
CA VAL A 235 -9.88 -1.08 2.94
C VAL A 235 -10.19 0.28 2.35
N ARG A 236 -9.33 1.28 2.61
CA ARG A 236 -9.47 2.59 1.99
C ARG A 236 -8.88 2.55 0.58
N GLY A 237 -9.74 2.73 -0.42
CA GLY A 237 -9.41 2.96 -1.82
C GLY A 237 -9.20 4.44 -2.13
N ARG A 238 -9.21 4.79 -3.42
CA ARG A 238 -9.11 6.18 -3.92
C ARG A 238 -10.36 7.00 -3.61
N SER A 239 -11.54 6.42 -3.82
CA SER A 239 -12.85 7.06 -3.67
C SER A 239 -13.55 6.78 -2.33
N GLY A 240 -12.86 6.21 -1.34
CA GLY A 240 -13.47 5.87 -0.05
C GLY A 240 -13.17 4.46 0.42
N ILE A 241 -14.02 3.94 1.32
CA ILE A 241 -13.89 2.58 1.83
C ILE A 241 -14.52 1.61 0.85
N ILE A 242 -13.73 0.66 0.40
CA ILE A 242 -14.16 -0.41 -0.51
C ILE A 242 -14.12 -1.77 0.18
N LYS A 243 -15.06 -2.63 -0.20
CA LYS A 243 -15.00 -4.06 0.13
C LYS A 243 -14.12 -4.76 -0.89
N LYS A 244 -13.27 -5.63 -0.40
CA LYS A 244 -12.38 -6.43 -1.23
C LYS A 244 -12.34 -7.85 -0.71
N GLY A 245 -12.33 -8.82 -1.62
CA GLY A 245 -12.01 -10.20 -1.30
C GLY A 245 -10.59 -10.31 -0.70
N PRO A 246 -10.30 -11.35 0.06
CA PRO A 246 -8.98 -11.55 0.62
C PRO A 246 -7.91 -11.55 -0.47
N LYS A 247 -6.78 -10.93 -0.17
CA LYS A 247 -5.66 -10.78 -1.11
C LYS A 247 -5.07 -12.12 -1.60
N THR A 248 -5.36 -13.21 -0.90
CA THR A 248 -4.82 -14.52 -1.17
C THR A 248 -5.78 -15.60 -0.71
N GLN A 249 -5.75 -16.76 -1.36
CA GLN A 249 -6.58 -17.91 -1.01
C GLN A 249 -6.40 -18.37 0.45
N SER A 250 -5.18 -18.27 1.01
CA SER A 250 -4.90 -18.54 2.43
C SER A 250 -5.54 -17.56 3.43
N SER A 251 -6.13 -16.48 2.94
CA SER A 251 -6.86 -15.52 3.79
C SER A 251 -8.33 -15.90 3.96
N TYR A 252 -8.87 -16.79 3.12
CA TYR A 252 -10.17 -17.42 3.35
C TYR A 252 -9.99 -18.47 4.43
N ARG A 253 -10.62 -18.28 5.58
CA ARG A 253 -10.49 -19.19 6.71
C ARG A 253 -11.67 -19.10 7.64
N TYR A 254 -11.85 -20.14 8.42
CA TYR A 254 -12.78 -20.17 9.56
C TYR A 254 -11.97 -20.08 10.85
N ILE A 255 -12.49 -19.33 11.80
CA ILE A 255 -11.88 -19.16 13.12
C ILE A 255 -12.94 -19.51 14.16
N ILE A 256 -12.66 -20.50 15.01
CA ILE A 256 -13.49 -20.80 16.17
C ILE A 256 -13.14 -19.79 17.27
N MET A 257 -14.14 -19.06 17.74
CA MET A 257 -14.02 -18.05 18.78
C MET A 257 -14.55 -18.60 20.11
N PRO A 258 -14.05 -18.09 21.24
CA PRO A 258 -14.68 -18.36 22.52
C PRO A 258 -16.14 -17.89 22.53
N GLU A 259 -17.02 -18.64 23.20
CA GLU A 259 -18.46 -18.38 23.22
C GLU A 259 -18.78 -16.96 23.73
N PHE A 260 -18.07 -16.50 24.77
CA PHE A 260 -18.27 -15.14 25.32
C PHE A 260 -18.00 -14.01 24.31
N VAL A 261 -17.17 -14.26 23.30
CA VAL A 261 -16.93 -13.30 22.19
C VAL A 261 -18.13 -13.33 21.24
N ILE A 262 -18.63 -14.52 20.91
CA ILE A 262 -19.77 -14.67 19.99
C ILE A 262 -21.03 -14.03 20.58
N ARG A 263 -21.28 -14.19 21.87
CA ARG A 263 -22.42 -13.58 22.56
C ARG A 263 -22.46 -12.06 22.49
N LYS A 264 -21.30 -11.39 22.22
CA LYS A 264 -21.27 -9.93 22.01
C LYS A 264 -21.95 -9.47 20.71
N PHE A 265 -22.35 -10.41 19.87
CA PHE A 265 -22.99 -10.15 18.58
C PHE A 265 -24.43 -10.72 18.52
N ASP A 266 -25.00 -11.18 19.65
CA ASP A 266 -26.35 -11.78 19.67
C ASP A 266 -27.43 -10.73 19.42
N ASP A 267 -27.18 -9.47 19.78
CA ASP A 267 -28.03 -8.32 19.53
C ASP A 267 -28.06 -7.84 18.08
N ILE A 268 -27.23 -8.44 17.20
CA ILE A 268 -27.15 -8.10 15.80
C ILE A 268 -27.93 -9.12 14.99
N GLU A 269 -29.02 -8.69 14.37
CA GLU A 269 -29.84 -9.54 13.51
C GLU A 269 -29.17 -9.71 12.11
N SER A 270 -28.63 -8.64 11.53
CA SER A 270 -28.00 -8.66 10.22
C SER A 270 -26.99 -7.51 10.05
N GLY A 271 -26.10 -7.64 9.03
CA GLY A 271 -25.17 -6.58 8.67
C GLY A 271 -23.86 -6.57 9.49
N PRO A 272 -23.14 -5.44 9.57
CA PRO A 272 -21.76 -5.39 10.07
C PRO A 272 -21.70 -5.69 11.59
N LEU A 273 -20.71 -6.51 11.98
CA LEU A 273 -20.45 -6.82 13.40
C LEU A 273 -19.89 -5.61 14.18
N VAL A 274 -19.15 -4.74 13.51
CA VAL A 274 -18.58 -3.52 14.09
C VAL A 274 -19.10 -2.32 13.31
N ARG A 275 -19.84 -1.45 14.00
CA ARG A 275 -20.55 -0.31 13.37
C ARG A 275 -19.75 0.99 13.36
N MET A 276 -18.61 1.05 14.05
CA MET A 276 -17.74 2.23 14.01
C MET A 276 -17.07 2.41 12.65
N HIS A 277 -16.70 3.65 12.31
CA HIS A 277 -15.98 3.91 11.05
C HIS A 277 -14.53 3.38 11.12
N PRO A 278 -14.03 2.66 10.08
CA PRO A 278 -12.70 2.05 10.13
C PRO A 278 -11.53 3.01 10.34
N GLU A 279 -11.68 4.29 9.95
CA GLU A 279 -10.64 5.31 10.13
C GLU A 279 -10.53 5.81 11.55
N ASP A 280 -11.62 5.77 12.32
CA ASP A 280 -11.66 6.22 13.71
C ASP A 280 -11.03 5.20 14.66
N LEU A 281 -10.92 3.94 14.26
CA LEU A 281 -10.41 2.88 15.11
C LEU A 281 -9.06 3.22 15.74
N SER A 282 -8.06 3.58 14.91
CA SER A 282 -6.71 3.79 15.42
C SER A 282 -6.61 5.01 16.35
N LYS A 283 -7.42 6.05 16.10
CA LYS A 283 -7.47 7.25 16.94
C LYS A 283 -8.14 6.95 18.27
N ASN A 284 -9.30 6.29 18.21
CA ASN A 284 -10.07 5.93 19.41
C ASN A 284 -9.30 4.92 20.26
N PHE A 285 -8.66 3.93 19.64
CA PHE A 285 -7.84 2.93 20.32
C PHE A 285 -6.71 3.57 21.12
N LYS A 286 -5.93 4.47 20.52
CA LYS A 286 -4.86 5.20 21.22
C LYS A 286 -5.40 6.09 22.33
N LYS A 287 -6.52 6.79 22.10
CA LYS A 287 -7.16 7.60 23.14
C LYS A 287 -7.54 6.76 24.36
N VAL A 288 -8.13 5.59 24.12
CA VAL A 288 -8.54 4.66 25.19
C VAL A 288 -7.33 4.16 25.98
N LEU A 289 -6.26 3.69 25.33
CA LEU A 289 -5.05 3.23 26.03
C LEU A 289 -4.51 4.29 26.99
N ARG A 290 -4.41 5.55 26.52
CA ARG A 290 -3.97 6.68 27.36
C ARG A 290 -4.91 6.93 28.53
N SER A 291 -6.22 6.93 28.29
CA SER A 291 -7.22 7.19 29.33
C SER A 291 -7.30 6.05 30.36
N ALA A 292 -6.98 4.84 29.96
CA ALA A 292 -6.95 3.66 30.84
C ALA A 292 -5.59 3.47 31.55
N GLY A 293 -4.59 4.31 31.28
CA GLY A 293 -3.23 4.16 31.84
C GLY A 293 -2.46 2.94 31.31
N ILE A 294 -2.88 2.37 30.17
CA ILE A 294 -2.27 1.20 29.55
C ILE A 294 -1.13 1.67 28.61
N PRO A 295 0.04 0.99 28.59
CA PRO A 295 1.12 1.33 27.66
C PRO A 295 0.64 1.41 26.20
N GLU A 296 1.15 2.40 25.44
CA GLU A 296 0.73 2.58 24.06
C GLU A 296 1.23 1.47 23.15
N PHE A 297 0.33 0.81 22.46
CA PHE A 297 0.60 -0.12 21.36
C PHE A 297 -0.39 0.10 20.22
N ARG A 298 -0.11 -0.47 19.05
CA ARG A 298 -0.98 -0.31 17.88
C ARG A 298 -2.09 -1.35 17.91
N TYR A 299 -3.26 -1.01 17.38
CA TYR A 299 -4.35 -1.98 17.21
C TYR A 299 -3.91 -3.28 16.49
N HIS A 300 -2.94 -3.19 15.56
CA HIS A 300 -2.41 -4.38 14.88
C HIS A 300 -1.61 -5.29 15.82
N ASP A 301 -1.10 -4.76 16.92
CA ASP A 301 -0.31 -5.52 17.89
C ASP A 301 -1.19 -6.46 18.72
N LEU A 302 -2.52 -6.26 18.77
CA LEU A 302 -3.49 -7.26 19.28
C LEU A 302 -3.38 -8.60 18.54
N ARG A 303 -3.15 -8.55 17.25
CA ARG A 303 -2.92 -9.76 16.45
C ARG A 303 -1.56 -10.39 16.73
N HIS A 304 -0.57 -9.59 17.04
CA HIS A 304 0.74 -10.06 17.50
C HIS A 304 0.64 -10.70 18.88
N TYR A 305 -0.11 -10.09 19.80
CA TYR A 305 -0.46 -10.68 21.09
C TYR A 305 -1.03 -12.08 20.95
N THR A 306 -2.05 -12.27 20.13
CA THR A 306 -2.65 -13.61 19.89
C THR A 306 -1.59 -14.62 19.44
N ALA A 307 -0.72 -14.23 18.51
CA ALA A 307 0.33 -15.11 18.00
C ALA A 307 1.34 -15.47 19.10
N SER A 308 1.71 -14.51 19.94
CA SER A 308 2.61 -14.71 21.07
C SER A 308 2.02 -15.66 22.11
N ILE A 309 0.75 -15.49 22.47
CA ILE A 309 0.05 -16.40 23.41
C ILE A 309 -0.02 -17.83 22.85
N MET A 310 -0.37 -18.00 21.57
CA MET A 310 -0.39 -19.34 20.98
C MET A 310 0.97 -19.99 20.98
N HIS A 311 2.03 -19.21 20.78
CA HIS A 311 3.41 -19.72 20.85
C HIS A 311 3.79 -20.09 22.28
N ALA A 312 3.46 -19.25 23.27
CA ALA A 312 3.66 -19.54 24.69
C ALA A 312 2.96 -20.82 25.15
N LEU A 313 1.81 -21.11 24.52
CA LEU A 313 1.08 -22.39 24.70
C LEU A 313 1.66 -23.55 23.89
N ASN A 314 2.83 -23.38 23.27
CA ASN A 314 3.49 -24.39 22.42
C ASN A 314 2.63 -24.87 21.22
N ILE A 315 1.74 -24.03 20.70
CA ILE A 315 0.99 -24.34 19.50
C ILE A 315 1.94 -24.32 18.29
N PRO A 316 2.00 -25.39 17.47
CA PRO A 316 2.88 -25.42 16.31
C PRO A 316 2.59 -24.29 15.31
N ASP A 317 3.66 -23.73 14.72
CA ASP A 317 3.61 -22.56 13.82
C ASP A 317 2.56 -22.69 12.70
N GLN A 318 2.38 -23.90 12.16
CA GLN A 318 1.38 -24.15 11.10
C GLN A 318 -0.06 -23.82 11.53
N TYR A 319 -0.43 -24.09 12.79
CA TYR A 319 -1.77 -23.74 13.31
C TYR A 319 -1.89 -22.27 13.61
N ILE A 320 -0.83 -21.64 14.14
CA ILE A 320 -0.76 -20.21 14.35
C ILE A 320 -0.91 -19.47 13.01
N MET A 321 -0.16 -19.90 12.00
CA MET A 321 -0.23 -19.36 10.64
C MET A 321 -1.62 -19.52 10.02
N LYS A 322 -2.25 -20.69 10.17
CA LYS A 322 -3.59 -20.97 9.68
C LYS A 322 -4.62 -20.05 10.33
N ARG A 323 -4.61 -19.94 11.67
CA ARG A 323 -5.54 -19.08 12.41
C ARG A 323 -5.41 -17.61 12.01
N GLY A 324 -4.19 -17.10 11.92
CA GLY A 324 -3.94 -15.71 11.53
C GLY A 324 -3.96 -15.46 10.02
N GLY A 325 -3.92 -16.49 9.16
CA GLY A 325 -3.79 -16.32 7.71
C GLY A 325 -2.45 -15.69 7.32
N TRP A 326 -1.34 -16.14 7.94
CA TRP A 326 0.02 -15.78 7.51
C TRP A 326 0.51 -16.75 6.45
N LYS A 327 1.21 -16.22 5.44
CA LYS A 327 1.78 -17.02 4.34
C LYS A 327 3.14 -17.60 4.64
N SER A 328 3.88 -17.00 5.56
CA SER A 328 5.23 -17.43 5.92
C SER A 328 5.47 -17.24 7.42
N ASP A 329 6.32 -18.10 7.96
CA ASP A 329 6.81 -18.07 9.34
C ASP A 329 7.74 -16.89 9.64
N ARG A 330 8.33 -16.26 8.61
CA ARG A 330 9.25 -15.12 8.75
C ARG A 330 8.63 -13.96 9.53
N VAL A 331 7.35 -13.67 9.29
CA VAL A 331 6.64 -12.60 10.03
C VAL A 331 6.38 -13.06 11.45
N LEU A 332 6.01 -14.31 11.64
CA LEU A 332 5.81 -14.94 12.92
C LEU A 332 7.09 -14.86 13.77
N LYS A 333 8.21 -15.37 13.26
CA LYS A 333 9.52 -15.36 13.94
C LYS A 333 9.99 -13.94 14.29
N ARG A 334 9.62 -12.92 13.52
CA ARG A 334 9.94 -11.52 13.86
C ARG A 334 9.14 -11.04 15.08
N VAL A 335 7.90 -11.47 15.20
CA VAL A 335 7.04 -11.14 16.35
C VAL A 335 7.56 -11.78 17.61
N TYR A 336 7.99 -13.05 17.55
CA TYR A 336 8.50 -13.80 18.70
C TYR A 336 9.82 -13.27 19.27
N ARG A 337 10.70 -12.72 18.45
CA ARG A 337 11.99 -12.19 18.94
C ARG A 337 11.84 -11.07 19.97
N GLY A 338 10.65 -10.43 20.05
CA GLY A 338 10.37 -9.39 21.04
C GLY A 338 9.64 -9.85 22.30
N THR A 339 9.14 -11.10 22.34
CA THR A 339 8.30 -11.60 23.45
C THR A 339 9.00 -12.66 24.34
N ILE A 340 10.22 -13.01 24.04
CA ILE A 340 10.87 -14.23 24.57
C ILE A 340 11.55 -14.02 25.93
N ALA A 341 11.71 -12.80 26.45
CA ALA A 341 12.51 -12.60 27.67
C ALA A 341 12.00 -13.40 28.91
N PRO A 342 10.71 -13.41 29.28
CA PRO A 342 10.25 -14.22 30.43
C PRO A 342 10.21 -15.73 30.13
N GLU A 343 10.06 -16.14 28.89
CA GLU A 343 10.00 -17.54 28.49
C GLU A 343 11.39 -18.13 28.21
N GLU A 344 12.34 -17.31 27.79
CA GLU A 344 13.73 -17.72 27.56
C GLU A 344 14.36 -18.27 28.86
N GLU A 345 14.10 -17.60 29.98
CA GLU A 345 14.53 -18.04 31.30
C GLU A 345 13.90 -19.40 31.66
N ARG A 346 12.58 -19.53 31.49
CA ARG A 346 11.86 -20.78 31.72
C ARG A 346 12.31 -21.94 30.84
N PHE A 347 12.58 -21.68 29.55
CA PHE A 347 13.09 -22.72 28.65
C PHE A 347 14.53 -23.05 28.95
N THR A 348 15.35 -22.10 29.38
CA THR A 348 16.74 -22.32 29.83
C THR A 348 16.76 -23.22 31.04
N ASP A 349 15.89 -22.98 32.02
CA ASP A 349 15.79 -23.83 33.20
C ASP A 349 15.42 -25.28 32.85
N ARG A 350 14.40 -25.46 31.99
CA ARG A 350 14.01 -26.81 31.52
C ARG A 350 15.14 -27.54 30.77
N ILE A 351 15.90 -26.81 29.96
CA ILE A 351 17.05 -27.37 29.23
C ILE A 351 18.15 -27.79 30.25
N ASN A 352 18.42 -26.95 31.22
CA ASN A 352 19.40 -27.22 32.25
C ASN A 352 18.98 -28.36 33.16
N GLU A 353 17.72 -28.47 33.53
CA GLU A 353 17.15 -29.60 34.27
C GLU A 353 17.37 -30.90 33.49
N HIS A 354 16.98 -30.93 32.21
CA HIS A 354 17.14 -32.11 31.35
C HIS A 354 18.61 -32.56 31.26
N PHE A 355 19.55 -31.63 31.05
CA PHE A 355 20.97 -32.00 31.01
C PHE A 355 21.50 -32.45 32.37
N THR A 356 21.01 -31.89 33.46
CA THR A 356 21.37 -32.31 34.82
C THR A 356 20.89 -33.72 35.09
N GLU A 357 19.66 -34.06 34.78
CA GLU A 357 19.09 -35.40 34.89
C GLU A 357 19.86 -36.43 34.05
N MET A 358 20.15 -36.07 32.78
CA MET A 358 20.93 -36.91 31.88
C MET A 358 22.32 -37.24 32.49
N MET A 359 23.02 -36.26 33.04
CA MET A 359 24.32 -36.45 33.66
C MET A 359 24.25 -37.25 34.97
N GLN A 360 23.20 -37.07 35.78
CA GLN A 360 22.96 -37.87 36.98
C GLN A 360 22.72 -39.35 36.62
N HIS A 361 21.96 -39.63 35.58
CA HIS A 361 21.77 -41.00 35.08
C HIS A 361 23.08 -41.62 34.57
N ALA A 362 23.91 -40.88 33.84
CA ALA A 362 25.21 -41.35 33.36
C ALA A 362 26.13 -41.71 34.52
N MET A 363 26.22 -40.84 35.54
CA MET A 363 27.06 -41.07 36.76
C MET A 363 26.55 -42.24 37.61
N GLN A 364 25.24 -42.51 37.66
CA GLN A 364 24.70 -43.69 38.34
C GLN A 364 25.00 -44.99 37.58
N HIS A 365 25.03 -44.94 36.26
CA HIS A 365 25.36 -46.10 35.41
C HIS A 365 26.83 -46.48 35.51
N ASP A 366 27.74 -45.51 35.63
CA ASP A 366 29.17 -45.78 35.83
C ASP A 366 29.47 -46.37 37.22
N LYS A 367 28.76 -45.93 38.25
CA LYS A 367 28.88 -46.53 39.60
C LYS A 367 28.40 -47.98 39.65
N ARG A 368 27.42 -48.37 38.81
CA ARG A 368 26.93 -49.79 38.70
C ARG A 368 27.87 -50.68 37.89
N LYS A 369 28.74 -50.13 37.05
CA LYS A 369 29.76 -50.89 36.31
C LYS A 369 31.08 -51.07 37.06
N ALA A 370 31.27 -50.30 38.11
CA ALA A 370 32.49 -50.34 38.94
C ALA A 370 32.35 -51.22 40.20
N LEU A 371 31.19 -51.85 40.43
CA LEU A 371 30.88 -52.89 41.41
C LEU A 371 30.70 -54.24 40.69
#